data_cad07683976cb9e97f2af507699d94be
#
_entry.id   cad07683976cb9e97f2af507699d94be
#
_cell.length_a   1.000
_cell.length_b   1.000
_cell.length_c   1.000
_cell.angle_alpha   90.00
_cell.angle_beta   90.00
_cell.angle_gamma   90.00
#
_symmetry.space_group_name_H-M   'P 1'
#
loop_
_entity.id
_entity.type
_entity.pdbx_description
1 polymer ?
#
loop_
_entity_poly.entity_id
_entity_poly.type
_entity_poly.pdbx_seq_one_letter_code
_entity_poly.pdbx_strand_id
1 'polypeptide(L)'
;MLKVIVVGGGPAGIMAAISAAKNSEVILIERNKEIGAKLRLTGGGRCNITNNRDIEEFFDKIVNNKKFLYSTLYTFTNQQLLEYFKGNGLEYKEELDQKVYTKSNNADEVIELLKNDLARNNVKIMYNSEVKELIVEDGEIKGVVTDDGKLILGERVIVSTGGKSYPDSGSDGSMFEILRSFHTIMPLYGALIPLVIKEEFVKSLQGVSMKDVLISSKIKKNRIEKFGDMIFTHFGISGPAVLKLSSYINKALVEGEVEVTLDFLRYNTKEEISEFMRVNPNKTVLNNLKGILPQNFLKEIFDLLELTEVKISDLKKADENKIIAYIKEMKLTARETLSIKVAQVTSGGVKVSEINASTMESKLIKKLYFAGEVIDIDAETGGYNLQMAFSTGYLAGIS
;
A
#
# COMPACT_ATOMS: atom_id res chain seq x y z
N MET A 1 -29.37 23.14 9.68
CA MET A 1 -28.53 22.39 8.72
C MET A 1 -27.83 21.32 9.53
N LEU A 2 -27.78 20.09 9.02
CA LEU A 2 -27.11 18.96 9.71
C LEU A 2 -25.64 19.30 9.93
N LYS A 3 -25.10 18.98 11.11
CA LYS A 3 -23.69 19.23 11.43
C LYS A 3 -22.91 17.92 11.39
N VAL A 4 -21.92 17.84 10.49
CA VAL A 4 -21.06 16.67 10.29
C VAL A 4 -19.65 16.97 10.80
N ILE A 5 -19.11 16.07 11.60
CA ILE A 5 -17.73 16.12 12.08
C ILE A 5 -16.93 15.06 11.30
N VAL A 6 -15.84 15.47 10.67
CA VAL A 6 -14.89 14.56 10.01
C VAL A 6 -13.59 14.55 10.81
N VAL A 7 -13.13 13.39 11.20
CA VAL A 7 -11.91 13.22 12.00
C VAL A 7 -10.80 12.67 11.13
N GLY A 8 -9.77 13.47 10.88
CA GLY A 8 -8.60 13.17 10.06
C GLY A 8 -8.65 13.81 8.67
N GLY A 9 -7.67 14.66 8.37
CA GLY A 9 -7.50 15.41 7.12
C GLY A 9 -6.65 14.69 6.07
N GLY A 10 -6.75 13.35 6.00
CA GLY A 10 -6.20 12.54 4.91
C GLY A 10 -7.14 12.53 3.68
N PRO A 11 -6.77 11.83 2.59
CA PRO A 11 -7.57 11.82 1.34
C PRO A 11 -9.01 11.37 1.55
N ALA A 12 -9.25 10.38 2.43
CA ALA A 12 -10.59 9.91 2.76
C ALA A 12 -11.42 10.98 3.48
N GLY A 13 -10.84 11.62 4.51
CA GLY A 13 -11.55 12.65 5.28
C GLY A 13 -11.80 13.93 4.47
N ILE A 14 -10.85 14.34 3.65
CA ILE A 14 -11.02 15.51 2.77
C ILE A 14 -12.18 15.26 1.81
N MET A 15 -12.22 14.10 1.15
CA MET A 15 -13.31 13.77 0.21
C MET A 15 -14.65 13.62 0.94
N ALA A 16 -14.65 13.03 2.15
CA ALA A 16 -15.86 12.95 2.99
C ALA A 16 -16.37 14.35 3.37
N ALA A 17 -15.48 15.25 3.76
CA ALA A 17 -15.85 16.62 4.12
C ALA A 17 -16.42 17.41 2.92
N ILE A 18 -15.78 17.34 1.75
CA ILE A 18 -16.25 17.98 0.52
C ILE A 18 -17.63 17.44 0.13
N SER A 19 -17.82 16.12 0.21
CA SER A 19 -19.07 15.46 -0.19
C SER A 19 -20.20 15.79 0.77
N ALA A 20 -19.95 15.78 2.07
CA ALA A 20 -20.95 16.14 3.10
C ALA A 20 -21.33 17.63 3.06
N ALA A 21 -20.40 18.51 2.73
CA ALA A 21 -20.61 19.96 2.72
C ALA A 21 -21.63 20.44 1.68
N LYS A 22 -22.01 19.61 0.72
CA LYS A 22 -23.09 19.91 -0.24
C LYS A 22 -24.44 20.13 0.45
N ASN A 23 -24.68 19.45 1.58
CA ASN A 23 -25.98 19.46 2.27
C ASN A 23 -25.87 19.68 3.79
N SER A 24 -24.66 19.89 4.32
CA SER A 24 -24.41 19.95 5.76
C SER A 24 -23.38 21.01 6.12
N GLU A 25 -23.41 21.49 7.38
CA GLU A 25 -22.30 22.21 7.97
C GLU A 25 -21.20 21.19 8.35
N VAL A 26 -19.96 21.39 7.89
CA VAL A 26 -18.87 20.43 8.10
C VAL A 26 -17.74 21.05 8.91
N ILE A 27 -17.29 20.30 9.94
CA ILE A 27 -16.06 20.58 10.66
C ILE A 27 -15.10 19.40 10.40
N LEU A 28 -13.94 19.68 9.80
CA LEU A 28 -12.85 18.74 9.64
C LEU A 28 -11.83 18.98 10.75
N ILE A 29 -11.55 17.97 11.56
CA ILE A 29 -10.59 18.01 12.66
C ILE A 29 -9.30 17.28 12.21
N GLU A 30 -8.19 18.00 12.23
CA GLU A 30 -6.88 17.48 11.84
C GLU A 30 -5.86 17.71 12.99
N ARG A 31 -5.19 16.65 13.41
CA ARG A 31 -4.19 16.72 14.49
C ARG A 31 -2.92 17.48 14.12
N ASN A 32 -2.57 17.50 12.82
CA ASN A 32 -1.38 18.19 12.31
C ASN A 32 -1.70 19.67 11.99
N LYS A 33 -0.65 20.44 11.76
CA LYS A 33 -0.75 21.83 11.27
C LYS A 33 -1.22 21.97 9.82
N GLU A 34 -1.35 20.85 9.10
CA GLU A 34 -1.75 20.81 7.68
C GLU A 34 -2.48 19.49 7.37
N ILE A 35 -3.32 19.51 6.33
CA ILE A 35 -3.97 18.30 5.79
C ILE A 35 -3.08 17.58 4.79
N GLY A 36 -3.36 16.31 4.52
CA GLY A 36 -2.71 15.55 3.45
C GLY A 36 -1.27 15.13 3.71
N ALA A 37 -0.79 15.15 4.97
CA ALA A 37 0.60 14.84 5.30
C ALA A 37 1.08 13.49 4.73
N LYS A 38 0.30 12.41 4.89
CA LYS A 38 0.62 11.10 4.30
C LYS A 38 0.45 11.07 2.78
N LEU A 39 -0.52 11.83 2.24
CA LEU A 39 -0.73 11.94 0.79
C LEU A 39 0.53 12.50 0.08
N ARG A 40 1.20 13.48 0.70
CA ARG A 40 2.46 14.05 0.20
C ARG A 40 3.56 13.01 -0.01
N LEU A 41 3.58 11.93 0.78
CA LEU A 41 4.59 10.87 0.71
C LEU A 41 4.29 9.83 -0.39
N THR A 42 3.07 9.80 -0.90
CA THR A 42 2.65 8.77 -1.86
C THR A 42 3.36 8.89 -3.21
N GLY A 43 3.63 7.75 -3.84
CA GLY A 43 4.32 7.73 -5.13
C GLY A 43 5.73 8.34 -5.10
N GLY A 44 6.40 8.38 -3.94
CA GLY A 44 7.70 9.01 -3.77
C GLY A 44 7.64 10.54 -3.91
N GLY A 45 6.58 11.17 -3.40
CA GLY A 45 6.34 12.60 -3.48
C GLY A 45 5.60 13.06 -4.74
N ARG A 46 5.28 12.13 -5.66
CA ARG A 46 4.60 12.44 -6.93
C ARG A 46 3.08 12.30 -6.88
N CYS A 47 2.53 11.68 -5.84
CA CYS A 47 1.14 11.29 -5.68
C CYS A 47 0.64 10.38 -6.81
N ASN A 48 0.64 9.06 -6.56
CA ASN A 48 -0.03 8.10 -7.44
C ASN A 48 -1.54 8.14 -7.13
N ILE A 49 -2.26 9.04 -7.80
CA ILE A 49 -3.65 9.44 -7.48
C ILE A 49 -4.61 8.24 -7.54
N THR A 50 -4.51 7.46 -8.59
CA THR A 50 -5.31 6.28 -8.87
C THR A 50 -4.65 5.43 -9.95
N ASN A 51 -5.39 4.45 -10.47
CA ASN A 51 -5.04 3.66 -11.63
C ASN A 51 -6.12 3.84 -12.71
N ASN A 52 -5.74 3.85 -13.99
CA ASN A 52 -6.68 4.06 -15.10
C ASN A 52 -7.29 2.77 -15.66
N ARG A 53 -7.08 1.62 -14.99
CA ARG A 53 -7.71 0.34 -15.33
C ARG A 53 -9.22 0.40 -15.19
N ASP A 54 -9.90 -0.52 -15.87
CA ASP A 54 -11.32 -0.73 -15.63
C ASP A 54 -11.57 -1.09 -14.17
N ILE A 55 -12.68 -0.60 -13.62
CA ILE A 55 -12.96 -0.72 -12.18
C ILE A 55 -13.05 -2.19 -11.72
N GLU A 56 -13.46 -3.10 -12.60
CA GLU A 56 -13.51 -4.54 -12.37
C GLU A 56 -12.12 -5.11 -12.05
N GLU A 57 -11.07 -4.63 -12.70
CA GLU A 57 -9.69 -5.07 -12.47
C GLU A 57 -9.13 -4.61 -11.12
N PHE A 58 -9.73 -3.57 -10.50
CA PHE A 58 -9.35 -3.13 -9.15
C PHE A 58 -9.55 -4.23 -8.11
N PHE A 59 -10.62 -5.03 -8.26
CA PHE A 59 -10.93 -6.08 -7.30
C PHE A 59 -9.86 -7.19 -7.25
N ASP A 60 -9.08 -7.37 -8.32
CA ASP A 60 -7.94 -8.30 -8.35
C ASP A 60 -6.70 -7.75 -7.65
N LYS A 61 -6.69 -6.45 -7.35
CA LYS A 61 -5.61 -5.77 -6.64
C LYS A 61 -5.89 -5.54 -5.17
N ILE A 62 -7.15 -5.73 -4.74
CA ILE A 62 -7.54 -5.64 -3.34
C ILE A 62 -7.14 -6.93 -2.62
N VAL A 63 -6.34 -6.78 -1.56
CA VAL A 63 -5.79 -7.91 -0.81
C VAL A 63 -6.77 -8.43 0.22
N ASN A 64 -7.39 -7.52 0.99
CA ASN A 64 -8.34 -7.87 2.04
C ASN A 64 -9.74 -7.30 1.76
N ASN A 65 -10.76 -8.09 2.07
CA ASN A 65 -12.17 -7.66 2.12
C ASN A 65 -12.74 -7.05 0.82
N LYS A 66 -12.27 -7.50 -0.36
CA LYS A 66 -12.67 -6.94 -1.66
C LYS A 66 -14.19 -6.84 -1.87
N LYS A 67 -14.96 -7.81 -1.36
CA LYS A 67 -16.43 -7.80 -1.48
C LYS A 67 -17.09 -6.61 -0.78
N PHE A 68 -16.51 -6.12 0.31
CA PHE A 68 -17.00 -4.96 1.03
C PHE A 68 -16.95 -3.68 0.18
N LEU A 69 -16.02 -3.60 -0.76
CA LEU A 69 -15.77 -2.40 -1.57
C LEU A 69 -16.58 -2.29 -2.87
N TYR A 70 -17.42 -3.29 -3.20
CA TYR A 70 -18.20 -3.23 -4.45
C TYR A 70 -19.05 -1.96 -4.53
N SER A 71 -19.91 -1.72 -3.54
CA SER A 71 -20.76 -0.53 -3.53
C SER A 71 -19.95 0.76 -3.62
N THR A 72 -18.88 0.85 -2.84
CA THR A 72 -18.02 2.03 -2.75
C THR A 72 -17.35 2.36 -4.08
N LEU A 73 -16.69 1.38 -4.72
CA LEU A 73 -15.93 1.59 -5.95
C LEU A 73 -16.82 1.83 -7.17
N TYR A 74 -18.06 1.30 -7.18
CA TYR A 74 -19.03 1.61 -8.23
C TYR A 74 -19.80 2.93 -7.97
N THR A 75 -19.87 3.41 -6.72
CA THR A 75 -20.48 4.71 -6.41
C THR A 75 -19.55 5.86 -6.76
N PHE A 76 -18.24 5.71 -6.55
CA PHE A 76 -17.24 6.71 -6.92
C PHE A 76 -16.02 6.02 -7.54
N THR A 77 -16.08 5.86 -8.85
CA THR A 77 -15.07 5.14 -9.63
C THR A 77 -13.78 5.92 -9.81
N ASN A 78 -12.74 5.27 -10.30
CA ASN A 78 -11.49 5.93 -10.69
C ASN A 78 -11.70 6.96 -11.81
N GLN A 79 -12.60 6.70 -12.76
CA GLN A 79 -12.92 7.67 -13.83
C GLN A 79 -13.59 8.91 -13.23
N GLN A 80 -14.56 8.76 -12.34
CA GLN A 80 -15.19 9.88 -11.65
C GLN A 80 -14.20 10.67 -10.79
N LEU A 81 -13.24 9.99 -10.15
CA LEU A 81 -12.15 10.67 -9.44
C LEU A 81 -11.27 11.48 -10.38
N LEU A 82 -10.92 10.94 -11.54
CA LEU A 82 -10.13 11.65 -12.56
C LEU A 82 -10.89 12.84 -13.14
N GLU A 83 -12.19 12.69 -13.42
CA GLU A 83 -13.07 13.79 -13.84
C GLU A 83 -13.15 14.88 -12.77
N TYR A 84 -13.28 14.51 -11.49
CA TYR A 84 -13.27 15.45 -10.37
C TYR A 84 -11.96 16.26 -10.34
N PHE A 85 -10.80 15.61 -10.42
CA PHE A 85 -9.52 16.30 -10.44
C PHE A 85 -9.34 17.20 -11.67
N LYS A 86 -9.70 16.69 -12.85
CA LYS A 86 -9.63 17.45 -14.10
C LYS A 86 -10.56 18.67 -14.08
N GLY A 87 -11.80 18.50 -13.58
CA GLY A 87 -12.78 19.58 -13.44
C GLY A 87 -12.34 20.67 -12.47
N ASN A 88 -11.44 20.34 -11.52
CA ASN A 88 -10.81 21.26 -10.61
C ASN A 88 -9.45 21.79 -11.08
N GLY A 89 -9.07 21.52 -12.34
CA GLY A 89 -7.88 22.09 -12.98
C GLY A 89 -6.59 21.29 -12.80
N LEU A 90 -6.65 20.04 -12.25
CA LEU A 90 -5.48 19.20 -12.15
C LEU A 90 -5.12 18.57 -13.50
N GLU A 91 -3.92 18.79 -13.98
CA GLU A 91 -3.35 18.04 -15.08
C GLU A 91 -2.65 16.78 -14.57
N TYR A 92 -2.99 15.64 -15.14
CA TYR A 92 -2.39 14.35 -14.81
C TYR A 92 -1.87 13.63 -16.05
N LYS A 93 -1.05 12.61 -15.83
CA LYS A 93 -0.51 11.72 -16.86
C LYS A 93 -0.63 10.27 -16.41
N GLU A 94 -0.76 9.40 -17.38
CA GLU A 94 -0.67 7.95 -17.18
C GLU A 94 0.78 7.48 -17.42
N GLU A 95 1.25 6.61 -16.54
CA GLU A 95 2.54 5.94 -16.64
C GLU A 95 2.34 4.42 -16.76
N LEU A 96 3.46 3.68 -16.78
CA LEU A 96 3.46 2.21 -16.87
C LEU A 96 2.49 1.58 -15.83
N ASP A 97 1.85 0.48 -16.21
CA ASP A 97 0.80 -0.21 -15.43
C ASP A 97 -0.43 0.67 -15.19
N GLN A 98 -0.70 1.64 -16.08
CA GLN A 98 -1.85 2.56 -16.01
C GLN A 98 -1.92 3.37 -14.70
N LYS A 99 -0.78 3.58 -14.03
CA LYS A 99 -0.68 4.43 -12.84
C LYS A 99 -0.85 5.89 -13.22
N VAL A 100 -1.68 6.60 -12.46
CA VAL A 100 -1.95 8.02 -12.72
C VAL A 100 -1.23 8.90 -11.71
N TYR A 101 -0.43 9.83 -12.22
CA TYR A 101 0.32 10.82 -11.45
C TYR A 101 -0.04 12.24 -11.89
N THR A 102 0.26 13.25 -11.06
CA THR A 102 0.22 14.64 -11.50
C THR A 102 1.21 14.84 -12.65
N LYS A 103 0.87 15.73 -13.59
CA LYS A 103 1.77 16.06 -14.71
C LYS A 103 3.07 16.69 -14.23
N SER A 104 3.01 17.47 -13.16
CA SER A 104 4.15 18.10 -12.51
C SER A 104 5.04 17.14 -11.70
N ASN A 105 4.58 15.91 -11.41
CA ASN A 105 5.18 14.99 -10.46
C ASN A 105 5.29 15.58 -9.02
N ASN A 106 4.32 16.39 -8.62
CA ASN A 106 4.30 17.02 -7.29
C ASN A 106 2.98 16.72 -6.57
N ALA A 107 3.05 16.06 -5.41
CA ALA A 107 1.90 15.73 -4.58
C ALA A 107 1.23 16.98 -3.97
N ASP A 108 1.97 18.08 -3.77
CA ASP A 108 1.42 19.30 -3.19
C ASP A 108 0.35 19.93 -4.08
N GLU A 109 0.42 19.72 -5.40
CA GLU A 109 -0.60 20.19 -6.34
C GLU A 109 -1.98 19.57 -6.05
N VAL A 110 -2.01 18.28 -5.73
CA VAL A 110 -3.24 17.58 -5.31
C VAL A 110 -3.74 18.11 -3.97
N ILE A 111 -2.84 18.33 -3.01
CA ILE A 111 -3.18 18.82 -1.67
C ILE A 111 -3.76 20.22 -1.73
N GLU A 112 -3.14 21.13 -2.48
CA GLU A 112 -3.62 22.51 -2.64
C GLU A 112 -4.98 22.57 -3.37
N LEU A 113 -5.18 21.75 -4.39
CA LEU A 113 -6.48 21.61 -5.06
C LEU A 113 -7.57 21.20 -4.06
N LEU A 114 -7.32 20.13 -3.29
CA LEU A 114 -8.26 19.63 -2.28
C LEU A 114 -8.54 20.66 -1.19
N LYS A 115 -7.54 21.40 -0.74
CA LYS A 115 -7.66 22.48 0.24
C LYS A 115 -8.50 23.65 -0.27
N ASN A 116 -8.30 24.03 -1.53
CA ASN A 116 -9.10 25.06 -2.18
C ASN A 116 -10.57 24.60 -2.33
N ASP A 117 -10.81 23.31 -2.58
CA ASP A 117 -12.16 22.78 -2.69
C ASP A 117 -12.87 22.72 -1.34
N LEU A 118 -12.18 22.35 -0.26
CA LEU A 118 -12.69 22.47 1.11
C LEU A 118 -13.12 23.91 1.43
N ALA A 119 -12.29 24.90 1.06
CA ALA A 119 -12.60 26.31 1.29
C ALA A 119 -13.82 26.77 0.47
N ARG A 120 -13.91 26.38 -0.80
CA ARG A 120 -15.06 26.71 -1.67
C ARG A 120 -16.39 26.13 -1.12
N ASN A 121 -16.33 24.98 -0.46
CA ASN A 121 -17.48 24.35 0.16
C ASN A 121 -17.70 24.79 1.62
N ASN A 122 -17.02 25.85 2.09
CA ASN A 122 -17.14 26.41 3.44
C ASN A 122 -16.87 25.40 4.57
N VAL A 123 -16.02 24.38 4.33
CA VAL A 123 -15.62 23.43 5.36
C VAL A 123 -14.74 24.12 6.39
N LYS A 124 -15.13 24.08 7.66
CA LYS A 124 -14.32 24.59 8.76
C LYS A 124 -13.25 23.57 9.15
N ILE A 125 -11.97 23.94 9.04
CA ILE A 125 -10.88 23.05 9.44
C ILE A 125 -10.35 23.47 10.81
N MET A 126 -10.24 22.49 11.72
CA MET A 126 -9.58 22.66 13.01
C MET A 126 -8.23 21.91 12.96
N TYR A 127 -7.17 22.66 12.80
CA TYR A 127 -5.80 22.16 12.82
C TYR A 127 -5.27 22.02 14.25
N ASN A 128 -4.19 21.23 14.42
CA ASN A 128 -3.55 20.98 15.72
C ASN A 128 -4.55 20.53 16.78
N SER A 129 -5.52 19.71 16.40
CA SER A 129 -6.61 19.24 17.25
C SER A 129 -6.75 17.73 17.09
N GLU A 130 -6.49 17.00 18.16
CA GLU A 130 -6.59 15.54 18.17
C GLU A 130 -7.87 15.11 18.89
N VAL A 131 -8.65 14.22 18.27
CA VAL A 131 -9.83 13.64 18.93
C VAL A 131 -9.38 12.58 19.94
N LYS A 132 -9.80 12.71 21.19
CA LYS A 132 -9.49 11.81 22.30
C LYS A 132 -10.66 10.96 22.75
N GLU A 133 -11.89 11.38 22.43
CA GLU A 133 -13.10 10.67 22.85
C GLU A 133 -14.21 10.80 21.81
N LEU A 134 -15.00 9.74 21.64
CA LEU A 134 -16.25 9.71 20.90
C LEU A 134 -17.41 9.72 21.91
N ILE A 135 -18.30 10.70 21.82
CA ILE A 135 -19.46 10.81 22.71
C ILE A 135 -20.60 9.99 22.11
N VAL A 136 -20.92 8.88 22.76
CA VAL A 136 -22.00 7.97 22.36
C VAL A 136 -23.05 7.93 23.46
N GLU A 137 -24.30 8.23 23.09
CA GLU A 137 -25.47 8.19 23.99
C GLU A 137 -26.56 7.36 23.30
N ASP A 138 -27.16 6.43 24.03
CA ASP A 138 -28.24 5.55 23.53
C ASP A 138 -27.92 4.84 22.20
N GLY A 139 -26.63 4.44 22.01
CA GLY A 139 -26.18 3.77 20.79
C GLY A 139 -26.04 4.68 19.58
N GLU A 140 -26.00 5.98 19.76
CA GLU A 140 -25.85 6.99 18.72
C GLU A 140 -24.70 7.94 19.03
N ILE A 141 -23.89 8.29 18.02
CA ILE A 141 -22.85 9.31 18.16
C ILE A 141 -23.45 10.69 18.35
N LYS A 142 -22.93 11.48 19.29
CA LYS A 142 -23.37 12.85 19.58
C LYS A 142 -22.28 13.90 19.33
N GLY A 143 -21.03 13.48 19.23
CA GLY A 143 -19.92 14.38 19.05
C GLY A 143 -18.58 13.76 19.41
N VAL A 144 -17.59 14.63 19.58
CA VAL A 144 -16.21 14.24 19.93
C VAL A 144 -15.64 15.20 20.96
N VAL A 145 -14.64 14.74 21.73
CA VAL A 145 -13.81 15.60 22.61
C VAL A 145 -12.39 15.63 22.03
N THR A 146 -11.83 16.83 21.93
CA THR A 146 -10.46 17.07 21.49
C THR A 146 -9.47 17.06 22.66
N ASP A 147 -8.19 17.02 22.37
CA ASP A 147 -7.08 16.94 23.34
C ASP A 147 -6.98 18.17 24.28
N ASP A 148 -7.52 19.32 23.85
CA ASP A 148 -7.68 20.53 24.70
C ASP A 148 -8.96 20.49 25.56
N GLY A 149 -9.68 19.36 25.57
CA GLY A 149 -10.91 19.16 26.34
C GLY A 149 -12.17 19.79 25.73
N LYS A 150 -12.11 20.29 24.51
CA LYS A 150 -13.26 20.92 23.86
C LYS A 150 -14.24 19.88 23.35
N LEU A 151 -15.50 19.98 23.79
CA LEU A 151 -16.62 19.21 23.27
C LEU A 151 -17.14 19.83 21.95
N ILE A 152 -17.18 19.03 20.90
CA ILE A 152 -17.74 19.40 19.60
C ILE A 152 -18.92 18.48 19.33
N LEU A 153 -20.13 19.04 19.36
CA LEU A 153 -21.37 18.31 19.06
C LEU A 153 -21.64 18.29 17.56
N GLY A 154 -22.18 17.18 17.07
CA GLY A 154 -22.60 17.00 15.68
C GLY A 154 -23.51 15.81 15.54
N GLU A 155 -24.38 15.83 14.52
CA GLU A 155 -25.35 14.77 14.27
C GLU A 155 -24.71 13.57 13.54
N ARG A 156 -23.53 13.73 12.93
CA ARG A 156 -22.77 12.65 12.30
C ARG A 156 -21.30 12.81 12.57
N VAL A 157 -20.58 11.69 12.72
CA VAL A 157 -19.13 11.66 12.82
C VAL A 157 -18.57 10.68 11.80
N ILE A 158 -17.61 11.13 10.99
CA ILE A 158 -16.88 10.29 10.03
C ILE A 158 -15.44 10.14 10.51
N VAL A 159 -15.03 8.94 10.87
CA VAL A 159 -13.66 8.62 11.28
C VAL A 159 -12.84 8.21 10.06
N SER A 160 -11.77 8.97 9.78
CA SER A 160 -10.88 8.82 8.62
C SER A 160 -9.42 9.05 8.97
N THR A 161 -9.02 8.62 10.16
CA THR A 161 -7.71 8.89 10.78
C THR A 161 -6.56 8.06 10.21
N GLY A 162 -6.82 7.21 9.21
CA GLY A 162 -5.81 6.32 8.63
C GLY A 162 -5.51 5.11 9.51
N GLY A 163 -4.39 4.45 9.25
CA GLY A 163 -3.92 3.25 9.95
C GLY A 163 -2.85 3.55 11.01
N LYS A 164 -1.76 2.75 10.96
CA LYS A 164 -0.61 2.82 11.89
C LYS A 164 0.73 2.97 11.16
N SER A 165 0.71 3.17 9.86
CA SER A 165 1.91 3.35 9.04
C SER A 165 2.22 4.84 8.83
N TYR A 166 3.52 5.19 8.79
CA TYR A 166 4.00 6.58 8.78
C TYR A 166 3.44 7.44 9.93
N PRO A 167 3.71 7.10 11.20
CA PRO A 167 3.10 7.76 12.37
C PRO A 167 3.35 9.27 12.40
N ASP A 168 4.50 9.74 11.89
CA ASP A 168 4.82 11.18 11.82
C ASP A 168 3.88 11.97 10.89
N SER A 169 3.14 11.27 10.04
CA SER A 169 2.09 11.88 9.21
C SER A 169 0.74 12.02 9.93
N GLY A 170 0.64 11.59 11.19
CA GLY A 170 -0.60 11.54 11.95
C GLY A 170 -1.32 10.17 11.94
N SER A 171 -0.87 9.23 11.09
CA SER A 171 -1.42 7.87 11.00
C SER A 171 -0.70 6.95 11.99
N ASP A 172 -0.88 7.17 13.29
CA ASP A 172 -0.16 6.49 14.38
C ASP A 172 -0.93 5.34 15.04
N GLY A 173 -2.22 5.20 14.70
CA GLY A 173 -3.11 4.17 15.23
C GLY A 173 -3.77 4.53 16.56
N SER A 174 -3.60 5.73 17.09
CA SER A 174 -4.20 6.17 18.37
C SER A 174 -5.73 6.04 18.39
N MET A 175 -6.40 6.32 17.26
CA MET A 175 -7.85 6.19 17.15
C MET A 175 -8.34 4.75 17.35
N PHE A 176 -7.55 3.74 17.02
CA PHE A 176 -7.95 2.34 17.25
C PHE A 176 -8.15 2.02 18.73
N GLU A 177 -7.42 2.67 19.64
CA GLU A 177 -7.62 2.47 21.09
C GLU A 177 -8.98 2.97 21.54
N ILE A 178 -9.43 4.11 21.01
CA ILE A 178 -10.76 4.67 21.26
C ILE A 178 -11.83 3.76 20.68
N LEU A 179 -11.64 3.33 19.42
CA LEU A 179 -12.61 2.52 18.70
C LEU A 179 -12.80 1.12 19.29
N ARG A 180 -11.81 0.55 20.01
CA ARG A 180 -11.93 -0.76 20.67
C ARG A 180 -13.03 -0.83 21.70
N SER A 181 -13.44 0.31 22.25
CA SER A 181 -14.60 0.36 23.17
C SER A 181 -15.94 0.11 22.46
N PHE A 182 -15.98 0.20 21.13
CA PHE A 182 -17.21 0.15 20.34
C PHE A 182 -17.18 -0.86 19.21
N HIS A 183 -15.98 -1.19 18.69
CA HIS A 183 -15.80 -2.01 17.49
C HIS A 183 -14.68 -3.03 17.65
N THR A 184 -14.79 -4.11 16.91
CA THR A 184 -13.70 -5.08 16.75
C THR A 184 -12.61 -4.49 15.87
N ILE A 185 -11.41 -4.33 16.40
CA ILE A 185 -10.23 -3.93 15.62
C ILE A 185 -9.45 -5.18 15.25
N MET A 186 -9.43 -5.47 13.95
CA MET A 186 -8.62 -6.56 13.41
C MET A 186 -7.14 -6.30 13.64
N PRO A 187 -6.32 -7.34 13.89
CA PRO A 187 -4.88 -7.18 14.11
C PRO A 187 -4.22 -6.36 13.00
N LEU A 188 -3.32 -5.44 13.38
CA LEU A 188 -2.68 -4.50 12.47
C LEU A 188 -1.32 -5.05 12.02
N TYR A 189 -1.12 -5.12 10.71
CA TYR A 189 0.11 -5.57 10.06
C TYR A 189 0.62 -4.52 9.08
N GLY A 190 1.94 -4.48 8.86
CA GLY A 190 2.50 -3.72 7.74
C GLY A 190 2.15 -4.38 6.41
N ALA A 191 1.65 -3.61 5.46
CA ALA A 191 1.43 -4.01 4.07
C ALA A 191 2.26 -3.13 3.14
N LEU A 192 2.64 -3.64 1.95
CA LEU A 192 3.57 -2.98 1.05
C LEU A 192 4.86 -2.60 1.77
N ILE A 193 5.52 -3.60 2.34
CA ILE A 193 6.63 -3.46 3.26
C ILE A 193 7.80 -4.38 2.86
N PRO A 194 9.07 -3.97 3.03
CA PRO A 194 10.21 -4.84 2.79
C PRO A 194 10.23 -6.09 3.67
N LEU A 195 10.90 -7.14 3.18
CA LEU A 195 11.07 -8.42 3.88
C LEU A 195 12.49 -8.56 4.43
N VAL A 196 12.58 -8.97 5.68
CA VAL A 196 13.84 -9.36 6.32
C VAL A 196 14.15 -10.82 5.96
N ILE A 197 15.34 -11.06 5.42
CA ILE A 197 15.76 -12.37 4.90
C ILE A 197 16.80 -13.01 5.82
N LYS A 198 16.73 -14.34 5.94
CA LYS A 198 17.58 -15.16 6.82
C LYS A 198 18.98 -15.38 6.26
N GLU A 199 19.09 -15.55 4.95
CA GLU A 199 20.32 -15.91 4.26
C GLU A 199 21.32 -14.74 4.27
N GLU A 200 22.47 -14.95 4.92
CA GLU A 200 23.48 -13.90 5.14
C GLU A 200 24.07 -13.32 3.84
N PHE A 201 24.20 -14.16 2.78
CA PHE A 201 24.73 -13.70 1.49
C PHE A 201 23.92 -12.58 0.85
N VAL A 202 22.64 -12.45 1.21
CA VAL A 202 21.77 -11.37 0.73
C VAL A 202 22.33 -9.98 1.09
N LYS A 203 23.06 -9.87 2.20
CA LYS A 203 23.70 -8.62 2.65
C LYS A 203 24.82 -8.18 1.71
N SER A 204 25.59 -9.13 1.14
CA SER A 204 26.65 -8.84 0.17
C SER A 204 26.08 -8.26 -1.13
N LEU A 205 24.82 -8.53 -1.43
CA LEU A 205 24.09 -8.01 -2.58
C LEU A 205 23.46 -6.63 -2.36
N GLN A 206 23.69 -5.98 -1.21
CA GLN A 206 23.12 -4.66 -0.92
C GLN A 206 23.31 -3.69 -2.08
N GLY A 207 22.19 -3.03 -2.49
CA GLY A 207 22.17 -2.07 -3.59
C GLY A 207 22.04 -2.69 -4.98
N VAL A 208 22.13 -4.01 -5.12
CA VAL A 208 21.90 -4.69 -6.41
C VAL A 208 20.40 -4.66 -6.71
N SER A 209 20.06 -4.02 -7.83
CA SER A 209 18.68 -3.98 -8.35
C SER A 209 18.49 -5.01 -9.45
N MET A 210 17.36 -5.70 -9.41
CA MET A 210 16.93 -6.68 -10.40
C MET A 210 15.64 -6.20 -11.04
N LYS A 211 15.57 -6.30 -12.36
CA LYS A 211 14.38 -5.87 -13.11
C LYS A 211 13.46 -7.04 -13.41
N ASP A 212 12.17 -6.78 -13.37
CA ASP A 212 11.09 -7.68 -13.80
C ASP A 212 11.18 -9.10 -13.20
N VAL A 213 11.49 -9.19 -11.92
CA VAL A 213 11.60 -10.44 -11.16
C VAL A 213 10.21 -11.00 -10.88
N LEU A 214 10.04 -12.31 -11.08
CA LEU A 214 8.90 -13.04 -10.54
C LEU A 214 9.25 -13.51 -9.12
N ILE A 215 8.49 -13.04 -8.13
CA ILE A 215 8.57 -13.51 -6.75
C ILE A 215 7.33 -14.30 -6.40
N SER A 216 7.49 -15.45 -5.76
CA SER A 216 6.38 -16.29 -5.35
C SER A 216 6.55 -16.84 -3.94
N SER A 217 5.44 -17.18 -3.31
CA SER A 217 5.39 -17.87 -2.03
C SER A 217 4.17 -18.79 -1.99
N LYS A 218 4.27 -19.84 -1.18
CA LYS A 218 3.16 -20.77 -0.96
C LYS A 218 2.65 -20.65 0.46
N ILE A 219 1.44 -20.10 0.61
CA ILE A 219 0.76 -20.00 1.90
C ILE A 219 -0.38 -21.00 1.94
N LYS A 220 -0.25 -22.02 2.79
CA LYS A 220 -1.18 -23.18 2.86
C LYS A 220 -1.25 -23.87 1.48
N LYS A 221 -2.41 -23.83 0.82
CA LYS A 221 -2.63 -24.44 -0.52
C LYS A 221 -2.51 -23.42 -1.67
N ASN A 222 -2.41 -22.12 -1.36
CA ASN A 222 -2.39 -21.06 -2.36
C ASN A 222 -0.96 -20.68 -2.72
N ARG A 223 -0.63 -20.68 -4.01
CA ARG A 223 0.56 -20.08 -4.55
C ARG A 223 0.25 -18.63 -4.92
N ILE A 224 1.06 -17.71 -4.39
CA ILE A 224 0.96 -16.28 -4.64
C ILE A 224 2.15 -15.89 -5.49
N GLU A 225 1.90 -15.23 -6.61
CA GLU A 225 2.93 -14.78 -7.54
C GLU A 225 2.77 -13.29 -7.78
N LYS A 226 3.89 -12.56 -7.69
CA LYS A 226 3.98 -11.14 -8.00
C LYS A 226 5.21 -10.88 -8.83
N PHE A 227 5.17 -9.85 -9.66
CA PHE A 227 6.31 -9.47 -10.49
C PHE A 227 6.54 -7.97 -10.47
N GLY A 228 7.75 -7.60 -10.83
CA GLY A 228 8.23 -6.23 -10.90
C GLY A 228 9.69 -6.12 -10.50
N ASP A 229 10.19 -4.91 -10.40
CA ASP A 229 11.56 -4.65 -9.97
C ASP A 229 11.72 -5.00 -8.49
N MET A 230 12.94 -5.42 -8.10
CA MET A 230 13.35 -5.62 -6.72
C MET A 230 14.76 -5.09 -6.46
N ILE A 231 15.09 -4.91 -5.21
CA ILE A 231 16.41 -4.51 -4.75
C ILE A 231 16.81 -5.32 -3.52
N PHE A 232 18.06 -5.76 -3.48
CA PHE A 232 18.66 -6.32 -2.28
C PHE A 232 19.10 -5.20 -1.33
N THR A 233 18.89 -5.39 -0.05
CA THR A 233 19.20 -4.43 1.02
C THR A 233 20.03 -5.09 2.11
N HIS A 234 20.58 -4.31 3.02
CA HIS A 234 21.36 -4.83 4.16
C HIS A 234 20.56 -5.72 5.12
N PHE A 235 19.25 -5.68 5.08
CA PHE A 235 18.35 -6.52 5.91
C PHE A 235 17.63 -7.63 5.11
N GLY A 236 17.63 -7.55 3.79
CA GLY A 236 16.87 -8.51 2.98
C GLY A 236 16.52 -7.95 1.60
N ILE A 237 15.24 -7.95 1.25
CA ILE A 237 14.76 -7.57 -0.08
C ILE A 237 13.63 -6.54 -0.01
N SER A 238 13.53 -5.70 -1.04
CA SER A 238 12.53 -4.66 -1.21
C SER A 238 12.21 -4.46 -2.70
N GLY A 239 11.42 -3.44 -3.01
CA GLY A 239 11.02 -3.08 -4.38
C GLY A 239 9.62 -3.57 -4.74
N PRO A 240 9.07 -3.11 -5.87
CA PRO A 240 7.65 -3.31 -6.23
C PRO A 240 7.15 -4.75 -6.16
N ALA A 241 7.93 -5.73 -6.65
CA ALA A 241 7.54 -7.14 -6.58
C ALA A 241 7.42 -7.64 -5.13
N VAL A 242 8.41 -7.31 -4.31
CA VAL A 242 8.49 -7.70 -2.89
C VAL A 242 7.38 -7.02 -2.08
N LEU A 243 7.17 -5.73 -2.28
CA LEU A 243 6.12 -4.97 -1.59
C LEU A 243 4.74 -5.52 -1.89
N LYS A 244 4.44 -5.90 -3.15
CA LYS A 244 3.18 -6.55 -3.50
C LYS A 244 3.03 -7.88 -2.76
N LEU A 245 4.06 -8.75 -2.79
CA LEU A 245 4.00 -10.07 -2.13
C LEU A 245 3.81 -9.93 -0.62
N SER A 246 4.51 -8.98 0.02
CA SER A 246 4.49 -8.81 1.47
C SER A 246 3.08 -8.62 2.04
N SER A 247 2.18 -7.94 1.31
CA SER A 247 0.78 -7.75 1.74
C SER A 247 -0.01 -9.05 1.85
N TYR A 248 0.39 -10.09 1.12
CA TYR A 248 -0.28 -11.40 1.15
C TYR A 248 0.31 -12.37 2.18
N ILE A 249 1.59 -12.16 2.55
CA ILE A 249 2.31 -13.08 3.47
C ILE A 249 2.53 -12.48 4.86
N ASN A 250 2.22 -11.22 5.09
CA ASN A 250 2.45 -10.51 6.35
C ASN A 250 1.83 -11.21 7.57
N LYS A 251 0.62 -11.77 7.41
CA LYS A 251 -0.07 -12.52 8.47
C LYS A 251 0.63 -13.86 8.75
N ALA A 252 1.10 -14.55 7.71
CA ALA A 252 1.82 -15.82 7.87
C ALA A 252 3.19 -15.62 8.54
N LEU A 253 3.86 -14.50 8.27
CA LEU A 253 5.15 -14.15 8.90
C LEU A 253 5.06 -13.93 10.42
N VAL A 254 3.87 -13.65 10.95
CA VAL A 254 3.65 -13.59 12.41
C VAL A 254 3.57 -15.00 13.01
N GLU A 255 3.14 -15.99 12.23
CA GLU A 255 3.06 -17.40 12.65
C GLU A 255 4.41 -18.12 12.49
N GLY A 256 5.32 -17.62 11.65
CA GLY A 256 6.64 -18.20 11.44
C GLY A 256 7.33 -17.77 10.14
N GLU A 257 8.49 -18.36 9.89
CA GLU A 257 9.27 -18.11 8.66
C GLU A 257 8.51 -18.55 7.41
N VAL A 258 8.65 -17.79 6.31
CA VAL A 258 7.97 -18.04 5.04
C VAL A 258 8.99 -18.15 3.92
N GLU A 259 8.96 -19.26 3.17
CA GLU A 259 9.79 -19.42 1.96
C GLU A 259 9.27 -18.51 0.85
N VAL A 260 10.18 -17.77 0.23
CA VAL A 260 9.94 -17.00 -1.00
C VAL A 260 10.88 -17.51 -2.09
N THR A 261 10.37 -17.62 -3.31
CA THR A 261 11.14 -18.07 -4.47
C THR A 261 11.22 -16.95 -5.50
N LEU A 262 12.41 -16.70 -6.02
CA LEU A 262 12.73 -15.67 -7.00
C LEU A 262 13.09 -16.27 -8.35
N ASP A 263 12.52 -15.75 -9.42
CA ASP A 263 12.92 -16.00 -10.81
C ASP A 263 13.37 -14.67 -11.42
N PHE A 264 14.68 -14.55 -11.69
CA PHE A 264 15.28 -13.31 -12.21
C PHE A 264 15.21 -13.18 -13.73
N LEU A 265 14.88 -14.28 -14.44
CA LEU A 265 14.75 -14.32 -15.90
C LEU A 265 13.45 -15.03 -16.29
N ARG A 266 12.33 -14.52 -15.81
CA ARG A 266 10.99 -15.15 -15.91
C ARG A 266 10.54 -15.48 -17.35
N TYR A 267 11.05 -14.77 -18.33
CA TYR A 267 10.70 -15.01 -19.74
C TYR A 267 11.61 -16.04 -20.43
N ASN A 268 12.71 -16.43 -19.78
CA ASN A 268 13.67 -17.37 -20.36
C ASN A 268 13.48 -18.77 -19.80
N THR A 269 13.60 -19.77 -20.65
CA THR A 269 13.63 -21.18 -20.26
C THR A 269 14.98 -21.57 -19.64
N LYS A 270 15.04 -22.71 -18.99
CA LYS A 270 16.30 -23.27 -18.44
C LYS A 270 17.30 -23.56 -19.56
N GLU A 271 16.80 -23.98 -20.71
CA GLU A 271 17.57 -24.28 -21.92
C GLU A 271 18.22 -23.02 -22.48
N GLU A 272 17.46 -21.93 -22.63
CA GLU A 272 18.00 -20.63 -23.07
C GLU A 272 19.07 -20.10 -22.11
N ILE A 273 18.89 -20.25 -20.80
CA ILE A 273 19.93 -19.84 -19.83
C ILE A 273 21.19 -20.72 -19.99
N SER A 274 21.02 -22.03 -20.25
CA SER A 274 22.15 -22.91 -20.57
C SER A 274 22.90 -22.46 -21.84
N GLU A 275 22.18 -22.02 -22.87
CA GLU A 275 22.76 -21.46 -24.07
C GLU A 275 23.51 -20.14 -23.80
N PHE A 276 22.96 -19.24 -23.00
CA PHE A 276 23.64 -18.01 -22.58
C PHE A 276 24.99 -18.29 -21.91
N MET A 277 25.08 -19.32 -21.08
CA MET A 277 26.34 -19.72 -20.44
C MET A 277 27.43 -20.14 -21.45
N ARG A 278 27.04 -20.53 -22.69
CA ARG A 278 27.92 -21.13 -23.71
C ARG A 278 28.18 -20.26 -24.94
N VAL A 279 27.68 -19.01 -24.95
CA VAL A 279 27.75 -18.11 -26.13
C VAL A 279 29.18 -17.90 -26.62
N ASN A 280 30.16 -17.78 -25.70
CA ASN A 280 31.55 -17.61 -26.07
C ASN A 280 32.43 -18.67 -25.36
N PRO A 281 32.94 -19.69 -26.08
CA PRO A 281 33.70 -20.80 -25.51
C PRO A 281 35.03 -20.38 -24.86
N ASN A 282 35.55 -19.19 -25.21
CA ASN A 282 36.83 -18.68 -24.68
C ASN A 282 36.66 -17.91 -23.35
N LYS A 283 35.42 -17.69 -22.90
CA LYS A 283 35.13 -17.01 -21.63
C LYS A 283 34.77 -17.99 -20.53
N THR A 284 34.89 -17.57 -19.28
CA THR A 284 34.28 -18.29 -18.15
C THR A 284 32.74 -18.23 -18.24
N VAL A 285 32.05 -19.15 -17.57
CA VAL A 285 30.60 -19.20 -17.50
C VAL A 285 30.03 -17.88 -16.92
N LEU A 286 30.63 -17.38 -15.85
CA LEU A 286 30.30 -16.10 -15.24
C LEU A 286 30.37 -14.95 -16.27
N ASN A 287 31.46 -14.89 -17.05
CA ASN A 287 31.64 -13.81 -18.02
C ASN A 287 30.68 -13.87 -19.21
N ASN A 288 30.12 -15.04 -19.53
CA ASN A 288 29.07 -15.18 -20.54
C ASN A 288 27.71 -14.62 -20.06
N LEU A 289 27.43 -14.72 -18.77
CA LEU A 289 26.19 -14.20 -18.18
C LEU A 289 26.22 -12.69 -17.88
N LYS A 290 27.41 -12.04 -17.93
CA LYS A 290 27.52 -10.58 -17.81
C LYS A 290 26.75 -9.88 -18.94
N GLY A 291 25.94 -8.89 -18.57
CA GLY A 291 25.05 -8.19 -19.50
C GLY A 291 23.62 -8.73 -19.52
N ILE A 292 23.41 -9.95 -19.01
CA ILE A 292 22.07 -10.54 -18.80
C ILE A 292 21.61 -10.27 -17.37
N LEU A 293 22.52 -10.46 -16.40
CA LEU A 293 22.28 -10.21 -14.98
C LEU A 293 23.36 -9.26 -14.41
N PRO A 294 23.08 -8.53 -13.33
CA PRO A 294 24.02 -7.62 -12.70
C PRO A 294 25.31 -8.34 -12.28
N GLN A 295 26.46 -7.71 -12.55
CA GLN A 295 27.77 -8.34 -12.30
C GLN A 295 28.00 -8.72 -10.83
N ASN A 296 27.58 -7.85 -9.89
CA ASN A 296 27.74 -8.13 -8.46
C ASN A 296 26.87 -9.32 -8.01
N PHE A 297 25.68 -9.48 -8.58
CA PHE A 297 24.85 -10.64 -8.35
C PHE A 297 25.51 -11.92 -8.84
N LEU A 298 25.97 -11.92 -10.09
CA LEU A 298 26.67 -13.08 -10.67
C LEU A 298 27.92 -13.45 -9.86
N LYS A 299 28.74 -12.46 -9.47
CA LYS A 299 29.91 -12.70 -8.67
C LYS A 299 29.57 -13.41 -7.36
N GLU A 300 28.60 -12.90 -6.60
CA GLU A 300 28.20 -13.49 -5.33
C GLU A 300 27.70 -14.94 -5.49
N ILE A 301 26.83 -15.20 -6.50
CA ILE A 301 26.32 -16.56 -6.74
C ILE A 301 27.43 -17.52 -7.17
N PHE A 302 28.36 -17.08 -8.02
CA PHE A 302 29.48 -17.93 -8.47
C PHE A 302 30.51 -18.16 -7.36
N ASP A 303 30.74 -17.19 -6.48
CA ASP A 303 31.58 -17.34 -5.28
C ASP A 303 30.95 -18.35 -4.30
N LEU A 304 29.63 -18.26 -4.04
CA LEU A 304 28.89 -19.22 -3.21
C LEU A 304 28.92 -20.64 -3.75
N LEU A 305 28.99 -20.79 -5.07
CA LEU A 305 29.06 -22.09 -5.74
C LEU A 305 30.49 -22.59 -5.95
N GLU A 306 31.52 -21.78 -5.64
CA GLU A 306 32.92 -22.03 -5.94
C GLU A 306 33.20 -22.24 -7.44
N LEU A 307 32.50 -21.48 -8.30
CA LEU A 307 32.51 -21.63 -9.77
C LEU A 307 33.04 -20.39 -10.52
N THR A 308 33.64 -19.40 -9.83
CA THR A 308 33.99 -18.09 -10.39
C THR A 308 34.88 -18.18 -11.63
N GLU A 309 35.86 -19.09 -11.66
CA GLU A 309 36.82 -19.26 -12.75
C GLU A 309 36.53 -20.45 -13.68
N VAL A 310 35.33 -21.07 -13.52
CA VAL A 310 34.99 -22.27 -14.31
C VAL A 310 34.82 -21.91 -15.79
N LYS A 311 35.59 -22.59 -16.62
CA LYS A 311 35.46 -22.54 -18.08
C LYS A 311 34.31 -23.43 -18.56
N ILE A 312 33.82 -23.13 -19.74
CA ILE A 312 32.71 -23.91 -20.34
C ILE A 312 33.07 -25.37 -20.54
N SER A 313 34.35 -25.66 -20.93
CA SER A 313 34.86 -27.04 -21.07
C SER A 313 34.78 -27.86 -19.78
N ASP A 314 34.87 -27.18 -18.64
CA ASP A 314 34.98 -27.82 -17.31
C ASP A 314 33.64 -27.80 -16.56
N LEU A 315 32.61 -27.15 -17.13
CA LEU A 315 31.29 -27.02 -16.54
C LEU A 315 30.55 -28.37 -16.53
N LYS A 316 30.40 -28.95 -15.34
CA LYS A 316 29.64 -30.17 -15.14
C LYS A 316 28.14 -29.87 -15.19
N LYS A 317 27.32 -30.83 -15.65
CA LYS A 317 25.88 -30.68 -15.72
C LYS A 317 25.24 -30.41 -14.34
N ALA A 318 25.82 -30.96 -13.27
CA ALA A 318 25.36 -30.69 -11.91
C ALA A 318 25.53 -29.22 -11.51
N ASP A 319 26.68 -28.61 -11.88
CA ASP A 319 26.97 -27.21 -11.54
C ASP A 319 26.17 -26.24 -12.41
N GLU A 320 25.98 -26.57 -13.69
CA GLU A 320 25.05 -25.88 -14.58
C GLU A 320 23.62 -25.82 -13.97
N ASN A 321 23.12 -26.95 -13.49
CA ASN A 321 21.80 -27.02 -12.87
C ASN A 321 21.72 -26.16 -11.59
N LYS A 322 22.79 -26.09 -10.78
CA LYS A 322 22.85 -25.20 -9.61
C LYS A 322 22.78 -23.72 -10.00
N ILE A 323 23.57 -23.32 -11.01
CA ILE A 323 23.54 -21.94 -11.52
C ILE A 323 22.13 -21.57 -12.01
N ILE A 324 21.52 -22.45 -12.80
CA ILE A 324 20.15 -22.26 -13.29
C ILE A 324 19.15 -22.17 -12.13
N ALA A 325 19.30 -23.01 -11.09
CA ALA A 325 18.42 -22.96 -9.91
C ALA A 325 18.53 -21.61 -9.17
N TYR A 326 19.74 -21.06 -8.99
CA TYR A 326 19.91 -19.73 -8.40
C TYR A 326 19.32 -18.60 -9.26
N ILE A 327 19.29 -18.76 -10.57
CA ILE A 327 18.72 -17.75 -11.48
C ILE A 327 17.19 -17.86 -11.56
N LYS A 328 16.65 -19.07 -11.61
CA LYS A 328 15.22 -19.34 -11.87
C LYS A 328 14.39 -19.66 -10.63
N GLU A 329 15.02 -20.17 -9.59
CA GLU A 329 14.31 -20.76 -8.45
C GLU A 329 15.06 -20.47 -7.14
N MET A 330 15.67 -19.26 -7.02
CA MET A 330 16.37 -18.88 -5.79
C MET A 330 15.37 -18.88 -4.63
N LYS A 331 15.65 -19.70 -3.64
CA LYS A 331 14.85 -19.80 -2.42
C LYS A 331 15.47 -18.95 -1.32
N LEU A 332 14.67 -18.09 -0.74
CA LEU A 332 15.01 -17.27 0.42
C LEU A 332 13.98 -17.49 1.52
N THR A 333 14.42 -17.33 2.75
CA THR A 333 13.58 -17.45 3.94
C THR A 333 13.28 -16.06 4.49
N ALA A 334 12.05 -15.59 4.30
CA ALA A 334 11.57 -14.39 4.96
C ALA A 334 11.26 -14.71 6.44
N ARG A 335 11.88 -13.96 7.37
CA ARG A 335 11.68 -14.10 8.82
C ARG A 335 10.59 -13.22 9.34
N GLU A 336 10.56 -11.98 8.89
CA GLU A 336 9.63 -10.95 9.33
C GLU A 336 9.54 -9.83 8.28
N THR A 337 8.60 -8.94 8.47
CA THR A 337 8.58 -7.63 7.79
C THR A 337 9.38 -6.62 8.61
N LEU A 338 9.76 -5.51 8.01
CA LEU A 338 10.20 -4.36 8.79
C LEU A 338 9.07 -3.85 9.71
N SER A 339 9.37 -2.88 10.60
CA SER A 339 8.36 -2.27 11.46
C SER A 339 7.20 -1.68 10.65
N ILE A 340 5.96 -1.88 11.11
CA ILE A 340 4.75 -1.29 10.52
C ILE A 340 4.87 0.24 10.33
N LYS A 341 5.71 0.90 11.11
CA LYS A 341 5.94 2.36 11.00
C LYS A 341 6.50 2.78 9.64
N VAL A 342 7.24 1.90 8.96
CA VAL A 342 7.81 2.15 7.62
C VAL A 342 7.03 1.48 6.49
N ALA A 343 5.95 0.78 6.80
CA ALA A 343 5.04 0.22 5.80
C ALA A 343 4.36 1.34 5.00
N GLN A 344 4.08 1.11 3.73
CA GLN A 344 3.31 2.10 2.96
C GLN A 344 1.84 2.13 3.39
N VAL A 345 1.29 0.98 3.79
CA VAL A 345 -0.12 0.78 4.14
C VAL A 345 -0.23 -0.10 5.37
N THR A 346 -1.28 0.11 6.14
CA THR A 346 -1.71 -0.76 7.23
C THR A 346 -2.73 -1.78 6.72
N SER A 347 -2.52 -3.05 6.96
CA SER A 347 -3.50 -4.13 6.81
C SER A 347 -4.13 -4.38 8.18
N GLY A 348 -5.45 -4.54 8.25
CA GLY A 348 -6.22 -4.56 9.50
C GLY A 348 -6.94 -3.24 9.75
N GLY A 349 -7.64 -3.12 10.86
CA GLY A 349 -8.47 -1.96 11.20
C GLY A 349 -9.86 -2.34 11.68
N VAL A 350 -10.83 -1.44 11.56
CA VAL A 350 -12.23 -1.71 11.94
C VAL A 350 -12.80 -2.85 11.08
N LYS A 351 -13.35 -3.84 11.74
CA LYS A 351 -13.88 -5.04 11.09
C LYS A 351 -15.03 -4.72 10.14
N VAL A 352 -14.89 -5.05 8.87
CA VAL A 352 -15.85 -4.68 7.80
C VAL A 352 -17.26 -5.23 8.01
N SER A 353 -17.42 -6.37 8.73
CA SER A 353 -18.75 -6.92 9.02
C SER A 353 -19.59 -6.03 9.96
N GLU A 354 -18.95 -5.11 10.69
CA GLU A 354 -19.56 -4.15 11.58
C GLU A 354 -19.87 -2.80 10.90
N ILE A 355 -19.54 -2.68 9.61
CA ILE A 355 -19.80 -1.49 8.79
C ILE A 355 -20.80 -1.84 7.69
N ASN A 356 -21.70 -0.94 7.38
CA ASN A 356 -22.59 -1.04 6.23
C ASN A 356 -21.82 -0.67 4.94
N ALA A 357 -21.63 -1.63 4.06
CA ALA A 357 -20.87 -1.46 2.83
C ALA A 357 -21.48 -0.45 1.83
N SER A 358 -22.76 -0.14 1.96
CA SER A 358 -23.48 0.78 1.05
C SER A 358 -23.54 2.22 1.56
N THR A 359 -23.18 2.46 2.84
CA THR A 359 -23.23 3.81 3.44
C THR A 359 -21.96 4.17 4.21
N MET A 360 -21.09 3.21 4.49
CA MET A 360 -19.94 3.33 5.41
C MET A 360 -20.34 3.57 6.87
N GLU A 361 -21.64 3.51 7.23
CA GLU A 361 -22.12 3.67 8.59
C GLU A 361 -21.79 2.44 9.46
N SER A 362 -21.48 2.66 10.72
CA SER A 362 -21.39 1.62 11.73
C SER A 362 -22.76 0.93 11.89
N LYS A 363 -22.74 -0.41 11.99
CA LYS A 363 -23.92 -1.18 12.37
C LYS A 363 -24.14 -1.24 13.89
N LEU A 364 -23.15 -0.79 14.67
CA LEU A 364 -23.15 -0.86 16.12
C LEU A 364 -23.51 0.50 16.76
N ILE A 365 -23.03 1.60 16.16
CA ILE A 365 -23.26 2.98 16.62
C ILE A 365 -23.89 3.76 15.49
N LYS A 366 -25.12 4.20 15.67
CA LYS A 366 -25.82 5.01 14.66
C LYS A 366 -25.10 6.31 14.38
N LYS A 367 -25.10 6.75 13.12
CA LYS A 367 -24.53 8.01 12.64
C LYS A 367 -23.01 8.14 12.80
N LEU A 368 -22.31 7.06 13.19
CA LEU A 368 -20.86 6.94 13.13
C LEU A 368 -20.46 6.27 11.81
N TYR A 369 -19.57 6.89 11.05
CA TYR A 369 -19.13 6.44 9.75
C TYR A 369 -17.61 6.22 9.72
N PHE A 370 -17.13 5.38 8.81
CA PHE A 370 -15.71 5.10 8.63
C PHE A 370 -15.31 5.33 7.17
N ALA A 371 -14.08 5.85 6.96
CA ALA A 371 -13.54 6.04 5.62
C ALA A 371 -12.03 5.87 5.58
N GLY A 372 -11.53 5.26 4.49
CA GLY A 372 -10.10 5.06 4.25
C GLY A 372 -9.48 3.94 5.09
N GLU A 373 -8.20 4.06 5.35
CA GLU A 373 -7.31 3.03 5.91
C GLU A 373 -7.61 2.67 7.39
N VAL A 374 -8.52 3.37 8.05
CA VAL A 374 -9.04 2.98 9.38
C VAL A 374 -9.89 1.70 9.31
N ILE A 375 -10.43 1.39 8.15
CA ILE A 375 -11.20 0.17 7.84
C ILE A 375 -10.22 -0.96 7.51
N ASP A 376 -10.55 -2.21 7.86
CA ASP A 376 -9.77 -3.40 7.47
C ASP A 376 -9.86 -3.67 5.96
N ILE A 377 -9.26 -2.80 5.17
CA ILE A 377 -9.13 -2.88 3.72
C ILE A 377 -7.72 -2.45 3.30
N ASP A 378 -7.10 -3.20 2.40
CA ASP A 378 -5.83 -2.82 1.77
C ASP A 378 -5.70 -3.42 0.37
N ALA A 379 -4.87 -2.82 -0.45
CA ALA A 379 -4.63 -3.22 -1.83
C ALA A 379 -3.13 -3.16 -2.18
N GLU A 380 -2.78 -3.74 -3.33
CA GLU A 380 -1.45 -3.62 -3.91
C GLU A 380 -1.07 -2.15 -4.17
N THR A 381 0.23 -1.91 -4.40
CA THR A 381 0.72 -0.62 -4.90
C THR A 381 0.22 -0.38 -6.32
N GLY A 382 -0.04 0.89 -6.66
CA GLY A 382 -0.49 1.28 -8.00
C GLY A 382 -1.65 2.28 -8.04
N GLY A 383 -1.92 3.00 -6.93
CA GLY A 383 -3.00 3.99 -6.82
C GLY A 383 -4.29 3.44 -6.19
N TYR A 384 -4.37 2.13 -5.98
CA TYR A 384 -5.59 1.47 -5.49
C TYR A 384 -5.96 1.88 -4.05
N ASN A 385 -4.99 2.01 -3.14
CA ASN A 385 -5.25 2.42 -1.77
C ASN A 385 -5.76 3.87 -1.69
N LEU A 386 -5.24 4.77 -2.52
CA LEU A 386 -5.75 6.14 -2.61
C LEU A 386 -7.16 6.18 -3.21
N GLN A 387 -7.42 5.39 -4.27
CA GLN A 387 -8.77 5.27 -4.81
C GLN A 387 -9.76 4.80 -3.74
N MET A 388 -9.44 3.74 -2.99
CA MET A 388 -10.30 3.27 -1.90
C MET A 388 -10.52 4.34 -0.84
N ALA A 389 -9.49 5.12 -0.50
CA ALA A 389 -9.63 6.22 0.45
C ALA A 389 -10.58 7.30 -0.05
N PHE A 390 -10.43 7.76 -1.30
CA PHE A 390 -11.34 8.74 -1.90
C PHE A 390 -12.75 8.19 -2.04
N SER A 391 -12.91 6.94 -2.52
CA SER A 391 -14.24 6.37 -2.74
C SER A 391 -15.01 6.12 -1.45
N THR A 392 -14.35 5.60 -0.40
CA THR A 392 -14.99 5.42 0.92
C THR A 392 -15.32 6.76 1.56
N GLY A 393 -14.44 7.76 1.40
CA GLY A 393 -14.68 9.12 1.86
C GLY A 393 -15.90 9.75 1.18
N TYR A 394 -15.97 9.64 -0.16
CA TYR A 394 -17.10 10.12 -0.92
C TYR A 394 -18.42 9.50 -0.45
N LEU A 395 -18.45 8.16 -0.35
CA LEU A 395 -19.65 7.42 0.06
C LEU A 395 -20.08 7.77 1.49
N ALA A 396 -19.16 7.84 2.46
CA ALA A 396 -19.47 8.25 3.82
C ALA A 396 -19.99 9.69 3.90
N GLY A 397 -19.49 10.58 3.03
CA GLY A 397 -19.91 11.98 3.01
C GLY A 397 -21.32 12.21 2.45
N ILE A 398 -21.72 11.44 1.44
CA ILE A 398 -23.07 11.58 0.84
C ILE A 398 -24.17 10.81 1.61
N SER A 399 -23.79 9.84 2.46
CA SER A 399 -24.72 9.02 3.28
C SER A 399 -25.18 9.76 4.51
#